data_2258c4fa71e119d09f63c7ab019b0edd
#
_entry.id   2258c4fa71e119d09f63c7ab019b0edd
#
_cell.length_a   1.000
_cell.length_b   1.000
_cell.length_c   1.000
_cell.angle_alpha   90.00
_cell.angle_beta   90.00
_cell.angle_gamma   90.00
#
_symmetry.space_group_name_H-M   'P 1'
#
loop_
_entity.id
_entity.type
_entity.pdbx_description
1 polymer ?
#
loop_
_entity_poly.entity_id
_entity_poly.type
_entity_poly.pdbx_seq_one_letter_code
_entity_poly.pdbx_strand_id
1 'polypeptide(L)'
;VGEVPIAEDWPTYRHDNRRSAATSEKPDLPLKIAWVKKSSVAPMMAWSGPAKWDAYSGNKDLQSMRNFDPAFFVTAANDSVYYGSSVDNAAHCLDARTGSERWVSFAGGAVRLPPTIVDKKAYFGFDDGYVYCVEAESGKRIWKYRAASSPRLIPSNGKLISPWPVRSGVMVKDKVAYFAASLLPWEESYICALDKEKGVPIYVSKNTGMTLQGALLGSSTTVYAPQGRSVPLLFDASSGKQKKGVSGMGGTFCLLTEDELLVGMPHNQKSSGNVIQIGDPAG
;
A
#
# COMPACT_ATOMS: atom_id res chain seq x y z
N VAL A 1 10.80 -39.77 2.00
CA VAL A 1 10.32 -38.56 1.32
C VAL A 1 10.30 -37.52 2.41
N GLY A 2 11.34 -36.66 2.49
CA GLY A 2 11.40 -35.59 3.47
C GLY A 2 10.30 -34.58 3.17
N GLU A 3 9.59 -34.15 4.20
CA GLU A 3 8.65 -33.03 4.09
C GLU A 3 9.44 -31.82 3.60
N VAL A 4 9.04 -31.28 2.44
CA VAL A 4 9.53 -29.99 1.97
C VAL A 4 9.00 -28.96 2.96
N PRO A 5 9.85 -28.17 3.65
CA PRO A 5 9.36 -27.14 4.53
C PRO A 5 8.40 -26.24 3.76
N ILE A 6 7.21 -26.00 4.33
CA ILE A 6 6.28 -25.04 3.76
C ILE A 6 6.92 -23.68 3.94
N ALA A 7 7.26 -23.03 2.82
CA ALA A 7 7.84 -21.70 2.84
C ALA A 7 6.87 -20.72 3.52
N GLU A 8 7.41 -19.80 4.32
CA GLU A 8 6.61 -18.76 4.96
C GLU A 8 5.98 -17.86 3.90
N ASP A 9 4.67 -17.65 3.97
CA ASP A 9 3.97 -16.75 3.10
C ASP A 9 4.45 -15.30 3.31
N TRP A 10 4.50 -14.51 2.23
CA TRP A 10 4.74 -13.07 2.24
C TRP A 10 3.44 -12.34 1.86
N PRO A 11 2.41 -12.36 2.73
CA PRO A 11 1.03 -12.13 2.34
C PRO A 11 0.65 -10.67 2.12
N THR A 12 1.49 -9.72 2.48
CA THR A 12 1.23 -8.29 2.32
C THR A 12 2.52 -7.53 2.03
N TYR A 13 2.42 -6.27 1.63
CA TYR A 13 3.56 -5.41 1.41
C TYR A 13 4.51 -5.41 2.63
N ARG A 14 5.79 -5.75 2.40
CA ARG A 14 6.80 -5.91 3.45
C ARG A 14 6.39 -6.88 4.56
N HIS A 15 5.82 -8.01 4.17
CA HIS A 15 5.55 -9.19 4.98
C HIS A 15 4.36 -9.08 5.94
N ASP A 16 4.28 -8.08 6.79
CA ASP A 16 3.31 -7.98 7.87
C ASP A 16 2.67 -6.58 8.00
N ASN A 17 1.73 -6.40 8.94
CA ASN A 17 1.08 -5.12 9.18
C ASN A 17 2.00 -4.08 9.85
N ARG A 18 3.14 -4.48 10.37
CA ARG A 18 4.19 -3.57 10.87
C ARG A 18 5.14 -3.12 9.75
N ARG A 19 5.06 -3.74 8.58
CA ARG A 19 5.94 -3.52 7.44
C ARG A 19 7.41 -3.81 7.78
N SER A 20 7.62 -4.84 8.61
CA SER A 20 8.95 -5.22 9.15
C SER A 20 9.93 -5.66 8.07
N ALA A 21 9.44 -6.23 6.97
CA ALA A 21 10.21 -6.86 5.92
C ALA A 21 11.17 -7.94 6.48
N ALA A 22 10.76 -8.61 7.53
CA ALA A 22 11.54 -9.63 8.22
C ALA A 22 10.85 -11.00 8.10
N THR A 23 11.67 -12.04 7.97
CA THR A 23 11.25 -13.44 8.00
C THR A 23 12.25 -14.25 8.83
N SER A 24 11.77 -15.32 9.44
CA SER A 24 12.61 -16.29 10.11
C SER A 24 13.23 -17.31 9.14
N GLU A 25 12.77 -17.37 7.90
CA GLU A 25 13.26 -18.30 6.90
C GLU A 25 14.68 -18.01 6.47
N LYS A 26 15.43 -19.09 6.28
CA LYS A 26 16.79 -19.06 5.73
C LYS A 26 16.77 -19.81 4.40
N PRO A 27 16.84 -19.09 3.27
CA PRO A 27 16.84 -19.75 1.98
C PRO A 27 18.13 -20.59 1.78
N ASP A 28 17.99 -21.73 1.14
CA ASP A 28 19.13 -22.54 0.71
C ASP A 28 19.95 -21.80 -0.35
N LEU A 29 21.25 -21.76 -0.17
CA LEU A 29 22.19 -21.11 -1.09
C LEU A 29 22.98 -22.12 -1.91
N PRO A 30 23.33 -21.81 -3.17
CA PRO A 30 23.04 -20.59 -3.92
C PRO A 30 21.62 -20.55 -4.50
N LEU A 31 20.99 -19.37 -4.48
CA LEU A 31 19.71 -19.18 -5.14
C LEU A 31 19.81 -19.37 -6.66
N LYS A 32 18.78 -19.95 -7.26
CA LYS A 32 18.65 -20.12 -8.71
C LYS A 32 17.40 -19.42 -9.21
N ILE A 33 17.48 -18.83 -10.39
CA ILE A 33 16.32 -18.25 -11.07
C ILE A 33 15.40 -19.40 -11.48
N ALA A 34 14.19 -19.46 -10.92
CA ALA A 34 13.16 -20.43 -11.33
C ALA A 34 12.48 -19.99 -12.61
N TRP A 35 12.08 -18.74 -12.71
CA TRP A 35 11.44 -18.13 -13.88
C TRP A 35 11.58 -16.61 -13.86
N VAL A 36 11.26 -15.98 -14.99
CA VAL A 36 11.25 -14.53 -15.15
C VAL A 36 9.97 -14.12 -15.88
N LYS A 37 9.15 -13.28 -15.26
CA LYS A 37 8.03 -12.59 -15.92
C LYS A 37 8.49 -11.21 -16.36
N LYS A 38 8.49 -10.95 -17.66
CA LYS A 38 8.84 -9.63 -18.21
C LYS A 38 7.58 -8.84 -18.52
N SER A 39 7.50 -7.59 -18.07
CA SER A 39 6.54 -6.62 -18.57
C SER A 39 7.12 -5.97 -19.83
N SER A 40 6.27 -5.70 -20.82
CA SER A 40 6.66 -4.98 -22.03
C SER A 40 6.94 -3.49 -21.78
N VAL A 41 6.43 -2.96 -20.67
CA VAL A 41 6.56 -1.54 -20.28
C VAL A 41 6.96 -1.48 -18.81
N ALA A 42 7.83 -0.51 -18.47
CA ALA A 42 8.19 -0.24 -17.08
C ALA A 42 6.98 0.21 -16.25
N PRO A 43 7.01 0.04 -14.91
CA PRO A 43 5.97 0.57 -14.04
C PRO A 43 5.72 2.06 -14.31
N MET A 44 4.45 2.43 -14.36
CA MET A 44 4.06 3.82 -14.58
C MET A 44 3.90 4.51 -13.23
N MET A 45 4.92 5.22 -12.81
CA MET A 45 4.91 5.95 -11.54
C MET A 45 3.70 6.88 -11.42
N ALA A 46 3.25 7.09 -10.19
CA ALA A 46 2.11 7.96 -9.88
C ALA A 46 2.30 9.39 -10.41
N TRP A 47 3.56 9.84 -10.47
CA TRP A 47 3.97 11.15 -10.96
C TRP A 47 5.15 11.00 -11.91
N SER A 48 5.04 11.44 -13.15
CA SER A 48 6.13 11.44 -14.10
C SER A 48 6.74 12.83 -14.23
N GLY A 49 8.08 12.85 -14.29
CA GLY A 49 8.85 14.06 -14.49
C GLY A 49 8.77 15.09 -13.35
N PRO A 50 9.54 16.17 -13.41
CA PRO A 50 9.41 17.26 -12.49
C PRO A 50 8.09 17.99 -12.77
N ALA A 51 7.21 18.09 -11.78
CA ALA A 51 6.08 19.02 -11.89
C ALA A 51 6.66 20.43 -12.02
N LYS A 52 6.37 21.10 -13.13
CA LYS A 52 6.96 22.41 -13.49
C LYS A 52 6.76 23.46 -12.37
N TRP A 53 5.72 23.30 -11.59
CA TRP A 53 5.31 24.26 -10.55
C TRP A 53 5.34 23.66 -9.12
N ASP A 54 5.94 22.48 -8.95
CA ASP A 54 6.18 21.94 -7.63
C ASP A 54 7.23 22.81 -6.93
N ALA A 55 6.90 23.37 -5.78
CA ALA A 55 7.82 24.17 -4.98
C ALA A 55 9.13 23.44 -4.64
N TYR A 56 9.13 22.11 -4.78
CA TYR A 56 10.28 21.26 -4.52
C TYR A 56 10.95 20.74 -5.79
N SER A 57 10.47 21.09 -6.97
CA SER A 57 11.02 20.60 -8.25
C SER A 57 12.45 21.04 -8.48
N GLY A 58 12.84 22.21 -7.97
CA GLY A 58 14.20 22.74 -8.02
C GLY A 58 15.13 22.23 -6.92
N ASN A 59 14.61 21.48 -5.95
CA ASN A 59 15.38 20.98 -4.84
C ASN A 59 15.82 19.54 -5.09
N LYS A 60 17.07 19.37 -5.53
CA LYS A 60 17.65 18.06 -5.89
C LYS A 60 17.70 17.06 -4.73
N ASP A 61 17.70 17.55 -3.49
CA ASP A 61 17.81 16.73 -2.29
C ASP A 61 16.43 16.25 -1.77
N LEU A 62 15.32 16.77 -2.31
CA LEU A 62 14.00 16.30 -1.97
C LEU A 62 13.61 15.16 -2.90
N GLN A 63 13.66 13.96 -2.38
CA GLN A 63 13.04 12.82 -3.04
C GLN A 63 11.53 13.00 -3.01
N SER A 64 11.03 13.30 -4.17
CA SER A 64 9.63 13.56 -4.38
C SER A 64 8.80 12.30 -4.21
N MET A 65 7.59 12.44 -3.70
CA MET A 65 6.53 11.42 -3.79
C MET A 65 6.19 11.01 -5.23
N ARG A 66 6.76 11.68 -6.22
CA ARG A 66 6.64 11.35 -7.63
C ARG A 66 7.15 9.95 -7.96
N ASN A 67 8.10 9.45 -7.19
CA ASN A 67 8.63 8.09 -7.32
C ASN A 67 7.88 7.08 -6.44
N PHE A 68 6.58 7.26 -6.27
CA PHE A 68 5.78 6.45 -5.35
C PHE A 68 5.85 4.95 -5.65
N ASP A 69 5.91 4.55 -6.90
CA ASP A 69 5.91 3.16 -7.32
C ASP A 69 6.90 2.90 -8.48
N PRO A 70 8.22 2.96 -8.21
CA PRO A 70 9.24 2.77 -9.24
C PRO A 70 9.35 1.32 -9.72
N ALA A 71 8.70 0.37 -9.04
CA ALA A 71 8.75 -1.06 -9.33
C ALA A 71 7.38 -1.70 -9.11
N PHE A 72 7.18 -2.90 -9.67
CA PHE A 72 6.08 -3.76 -9.28
C PHE A 72 6.43 -4.45 -7.97
N PHE A 73 5.70 -4.12 -6.91
CA PHE A 73 5.82 -4.78 -5.63
C PHE A 73 5.03 -6.08 -5.64
N VAL A 74 5.58 -7.11 -5.03
CA VAL A 74 4.98 -8.44 -5.02
C VAL A 74 4.63 -8.89 -3.61
N THR A 75 3.63 -9.77 -3.53
CA THR A 75 3.30 -10.58 -2.36
C THR A 75 3.19 -12.05 -2.80
N ALA A 76 3.41 -12.96 -1.87
CA ALA A 76 3.38 -14.39 -2.15
C ALA A 76 2.62 -15.11 -1.05
N ALA A 77 1.65 -15.92 -1.42
CA ALA A 77 0.90 -16.75 -0.50
C ALA A 77 0.18 -17.87 -1.26
N ASN A 78 -0.03 -19.00 -0.60
CA ASN A 78 -0.79 -20.14 -1.16
C ASN A 78 -0.29 -20.55 -2.55
N ASP A 79 1.00 -20.79 -2.73
CA ASP A 79 1.64 -21.16 -4.01
C ASP A 79 1.41 -20.17 -5.15
N SER A 80 1.14 -18.91 -4.84
CA SER A 80 0.87 -17.85 -5.80
C SER A 80 1.71 -16.61 -5.52
N VAL A 81 2.07 -15.91 -6.59
CA VAL A 81 2.68 -14.58 -6.53
C VAL A 81 1.69 -13.57 -7.06
N TYR A 82 1.47 -12.50 -6.30
CA TYR A 82 0.53 -11.44 -6.64
C TYR A 82 1.26 -10.13 -6.82
N TYR A 83 0.83 -9.33 -7.79
CA TYR A 83 1.33 -7.96 -7.93
C TYR A 83 0.26 -7.02 -8.46
N GLY A 84 0.39 -5.75 -8.12
CA GLY A 84 -0.38 -4.67 -8.70
C GLY A 84 0.36 -4.06 -9.88
N SER A 85 -0.36 -3.69 -10.92
CA SER A 85 0.21 -3.08 -12.12
C SER A 85 -0.35 -1.67 -12.34
N SER A 86 0.58 -0.73 -12.51
CA SER A 86 0.28 0.64 -12.90
C SER A 86 0.22 0.82 -14.42
N VAL A 87 0.58 -0.20 -15.19
CA VAL A 87 0.62 -0.16 -16.65
C VAL A 87 -0.77 -0.47 -17.24
N ASP A 88 -1.32 -1.62 -16.91
CA ASP A 88 -2.57 -2.14 -17.44
C ASP A 88 -3.78 -2.00 -16.49
N ASN A 89 -3.57 -1.36 -15.33
CA ASN A 89 -4.61 -1.12 -14.32
C ASN A 89 -5.22 -2.42 -13.79
N ALA A 90 -4.37 -3.38 -13.46
CA ALA A 90 -4.79 -4.70 -13.03
C ALA A 90 -4.05 -5.19 -11.79
N ALA A 91 -4.66 -6.11 -11.08
CA ALA A 91 -4.01 -7.01 -10.16
C ALA A 91 -3.84 -8.38 -10.83
N HIS A 92 -2.66 -8.95 -10.69
CA HIS A 92 -2.25 -10.21 -11.31
C HIS A 92 -1.97 -11.27 -10.26
N CYS A 93 -2.27 -12.50 -10.59
CA CYS A 93 -1.86 -13.68 -9.83
C CYS A 93 -1.13 -14.65 -10.76
N LEU A 94 0.04 -15.06 -10.33
CA LEU A 94 0.89 -16.02 -11.03
C LEU A 94 1.04 -17.27 -10.18
N ASP A 95 1.22 -18.41 -10.84
CA ASP A 95 1.69 -19.63 -10.19
C ASP A 95 3.13 -19.43 -9.69
N ALA A 96 3.38 -19.67 -8.40
CA ALA A 96 4.69 -19.40 -7.80
C ALA A 96 5.81 -20.28 -8.36
N ARG A 97 5.51 -21.48 -8.84
CA ARG A 97 6.48 -22.44 -9.37
C ARG A 97 6.86 -22.17 -10.82
N THR A 98 5.87 -21.76 -11.63
CA THR A 98 6.02 -21.68 -13.11
C THR A 98 6.05 -20.25 -13.64
N GLY A 99 5.56 -19.27 -12.86
CA GLY A 99 5.34 -17.90 -13.33
C GLY A 99 4.17 -17.75 -14.30
N SER A 100 3.39 -18.81 -14.53
CA SER A 100 2.22 -18.78 -15.40
C SER A 100 1.11 -17.97 -14.76
N GLU A 101 0.41 -17.18 -15.57
CA GLU A 101 -0.71 -16.37 -15.08
C GLU A 101 -1.91 -17.24 -14.74
N ARG A 102 -2.39 -17.14 -13.50
CA ARG A 102 -3.59 -17.81 -13.02
C ARG A 102 -4.83 -16.97 -13.30
N TRP A 103 -4.75 -15.68 -12.99
CA TRP A 103 -5.82 -14.73 -13.28
C TRP A 103 -5.32 -13.27 -13.31
N VAL A 104 -6.12 -12.43 -13.95
CA VAL A 104 -5.98 -10.98 -13.95
C VAL A 104 -7.30 -10.33 -13.57
N SER A 105 -7.26 -9.33 -12.68
CA SER A 105 -8.44 -8.55 -12.27
C SER A 105 -8.25 -7.09 -12.65
N PHE A 106 -9.00 -6.63 -13.65
CA PHE A 106 -8.93 -5.26 -14.16
C PHE A 106 -9.83 -4.31 -13.37
N ALA A 107 -9.40 -3.05 -13.27
CA ALA A 107 -10.20 -1.96 -12.72
C ALA A 107 -9.96 -0.64 -13.48
N GLY A 108 -10.60 0.44 -13.00
CA GLY A 108 -10.57 1.75 -13.64
C GLY A 108 -9.30 2.57 -13.42
N GLY A 109 -8.29 2.04 -12.73
CA GLY A 109 -7.06 2.78 -12.42
C GLY A 109 -5.89 1.87 -12.03
N ALA A 110 -4.73 2.46 -11.82
CA ALA A 110 -3.50 1.73 -11.44
C ALA A 110 -3.62 1.07 -10.05
N VAL A 111 -3.01 -0.09 -9.90
CA VAL A 111 -2.74 -0.74 -8.59
C VAL A 111 -1.28 -0.48 -8.26
N ARG A 112 -1.03 0.24 -7.17
CA ARG A 112 0.33 0.71 -6.86
C ARG A 112 1.03 -0.03 -5.74
N LEU A 113 0.27 -0.63 -4.83
CA LEU A 113 0.78 -1.55 -3.83
C LEU A 113 0.26 -2.96 -4.11
N PRO A 114 1.01 -4.00 -3.72
CA PRO A 114 0.61 -5.36 -4.02
C PRO A 114 -0.67 -5.73 -3.25
N PRO A 115 -1.43 -6.71 -3.71
CA PRO A 115 -2.55 -7.26 -2.95
C PRO A 115 -2.12 -7.76 -1.56
N THR A 116 -3.00 -7.60 -0.57
CA THR A 116 -2.87 -8.28 0.73
C THR A 116 -3.70 -9.55 0.69
N ILE A 117 -3.10 -10.67 1.05
CA ILE A 117 -3.71 -12.00 0.98
C ILE A 117 -4.02 -12.49 2.39
N VAL A 118 -5.29 -12.69 2.69
CA VAL A 118 -5.77 -13.21 3.99
C VAL A 118 -6.99 -14.11 3.75
N ASP A 119 -7.01 -15.27 4.40
CA ASP A 119 -8.15 -16.20 4.37
C ASP A 119 -8.66 -16.49 2.95
N LYS A 120 -7.73 -16.83 2.03
CA LYS A 120 -8.02 -17.13 0.61
C LYS A 120 -8.67 -15.96 -0.16
N LYS A 121 -8.50 -14.74 0.31
CA LYS A 121 -8.96 -13.51 -0.36
C LYS A 121 -7.79 -12.57 -0.62
N ALA A 122 -7.86 -11.85 -1.73
CA ALA A 122 -6.92 -10.81 -2.11
C ALA A 122 -7.62 -9.44 -2.05
N TYR A 123 -6.99 -8.51 -1.33
CA TYR A 123 -7.49 -7.14 -1.11
C TYR A 123 -6.53 -6.15 -1.73
N PHE A 124 -7.01 -5.23 -2.53
CA PHE A 124 -6.17 -4.22 -3.18
C PHE A 124 -6.94 -2.93 -3.50
N GLY A 125 -6.20 -1.82 -3.53
CA GLY A 125 -6.73 -0.50 -3.85
C GLY A 125 -6.29 -0.02 -5.21
N PHE A 126 -7.13 0.78 -5.86
CA PHE A 126 -6.91 1.33 -7.19
C PHE A 126 -6.93 2.86 -7.22
N ASP A 127 -6.31 3.42 -8.26
CA ASP A 127 -6.39 4.86 -8.55
C ASP A 127 -7.80 5.31 -9.00
N ASP A 128 -8.71 4.39 -9.26
CA ASP A 128 -10.14 4.70 -9.50
C ASP A 128 -10.92 5.04 -8.23
N GLY A 129 -10.29 4.94 -7.05
CA GLY A 129 -10.85 5.25 -5.75
C GLY A 129 -11.60 4.09 -5.08
N TYR A 130 -11.54 2.90 -5.66
CA TYR A 130 -12.14 1.70 -5.08
C TYR A 130 -11.11 0.81 -4.39
N VAL A 131 -11.57 0.11 -3.38
CA VAL A 131 -10.96 -1.12 -2.84
C VAL A 131 -11.73 -2.30 -3.37
N TYR A 132 -11.01 -3.35 -3.72
CA TYR A 132 -11.56 -4.60 -4.20
C TYR A 132 -11.14 -5.75 -3.30
N CYS A 133 -12.06 -6.69 -3.13
CA CYS A 133 -11.79 -8.01 -2.57
C CYS A 133 -12.19 -9.06 -3.60
N VAL A 134 -11.27 -9.96 -3.87
CA VAL A 134 -11.50 -11.10 -4.79
C VAL A 134 -11.11 -12.41 -4.11
N GLU A 135 -11.62 -13.52 -4.61
CA GLU A 135 -11.11 -14.84 -4.27
C GLU A 135 -9.64 -14.95 -4.72
N ALA A 136 -8.74 -15.31 -3.83
CA ALA A 136 -7.31 -15.37 -4.16
C ALA A 136 -6.96 -16.41 -5.21
N GLU A 137 -7.73 -17.51 -5.28
CA GLU A 137 -7.52 -18.59 -6.23
C GLU A 137 -8.02 -18.26 -7.65
N SER A 138 -9.20 -17.63 -7.77
CA SER A 138 -9.90 -17.42 -9.05
C SER A 138 -9.88 -16.00 -9.57
N GLY A 139 -9.57 -15.01 -8.72
CA GLY A 139 -9.71 -13.60 -9.06
C GLY A 139 -11.17 -13.10 -9.12
N LYS A 140 -12.14 -13.97 -8.80
CA LYS A 140 -13.56 -13.60 -8.81
C LYS A 140 -13.86 -12.57 -7.73
N ARG A 141 -14.49 -11.47 -8.14
CA ARG A 141 -14.81 -10.38 -7.22
C ARG A 141 -15.88 -10.80 -6.20
N ILE A 142 -15.55 -10.62 -4.91
CA ILE A 142 -16.45 -10.82 -3.78
C ILE A 142 -17.20 -9.52 -3.51
N TRP A 143 -16.44 -8.40 -3.32
CA TRP A 143 -17.01 -7.08 -3.12
C TRP A 143 -16.07 -5.98 -3.64
N LYS A 144 -16.60 -4.78 -3.78
CA LYS A 144 -15.84 -3.54 -3.97
C LYS A 144 -16.48 -2.42 -3.17
N TYR A 145 -15.67 -1.48 -2.72
CA TYR A 145 -16.12 -0.34 -1.92
C TYR A 145 -15.40 0.95 -2.34
N ARG A 146 -16.08 2.07 -2.31
CA ARG A 146 -15.54 3.42 -2.53
C ARG A 146 -15.88 4.30 -1.34
N ALA A 147 -14.85 4.97 -0.76
CA ALA A 147 -15.03 5.85 0.40
C ALA A 147 -15.75 7.16 0.03
N ALA A 148 -15.31 7.81 -1.05
CA ALA A 148 -15.91 9.03 -1.53
C ALA A 148 -17.27 8.79 -2.21
N SER A 149 -18.25 9.63 -1.96
CA SER A 149 -19.58 9.55 -2.58
C SER A 149 -19.56 9.90 -4.07
N SER A 150 -18.60 10.74 -4.49
CA SER A 150 -18.51 11.23 -5.87
C SER A 150 -17.75 10.27 -6.79
N PRO A 151 -18.25 9.98 -8.00
CA PRO A 151 -17.52 9.22 -9.03
C PRO A 151 -16.56 10.10 -9.85
N ARG A 152 -16.28 11.33 -9.41
CA ARG A 152 -15.44 12.29 -10.14
C ARG A 152 -14.09 11.68 -10.49
N LEU A 153 -13.62 11.97 -11.70
CA LEU A 153 -12.29 11.66 -12.20
C LEU A 153 -11.56 12.95 -12.57
N ILE A 154 -10.25 12.94 -12.40
CA ILE A 154 -9.35 14.03 -12.78
C ILE A 154 -8.24 13.49 -13.68
N PRO A 155 -7.72 14.30 -14.64
CA PRO A 155 -6.56 13.90 -15.40
C PRO A 155 -5.31 13.91 -14.53
N SER A 156 -4.53 12.85 -14.62
CA SER A 156 -3.25 12.72 -13.93
C SER A 156 -2.32 11.83 -14.74
N ASN A 157 -1.18 12.38 -15.17
CA ASN A 157 -0.13 11.64 -15.85
C ASN A 157 -0.63 10.77 -17.02
N GLY A 158 -1.46 11.36 -17.90
CA GLY A 158 -2.02 10.69 -19.08
C GLY A 158 -3.15 9.70 -18.81
N LYS A 159 -3.61 9.59 -17.57
CA LYS A 159 -4.74 8.76 -17.17
C LYS A 159 -5.83 9.57 -16.47
N LEU A 160 -7.01 8.98 -16.37
CA LEU A 160 -8.07 9.47 -15.49
C LEU A 160 -8.00 8.70 -14.17
N ILE A 161 -7.95 9.43 -13.06
CA ILE A 161 -7.91 8.85 -11.71
C ILE A 161 -8.97 9.51 -10.82
N SER A 162 -9.32 8.85 -9.74
CA SER A 162 -10.13 9.46 -8.69
C SER A 162 -9.32 10.55 -7.96
N PRO A 163 -9.94 11.67 -7.51
CA PRO A 163 -9.33 12.57 -6.53
C PRO A 163 -9.04 11.90 -5.19
N TRP A 164 -9.62 10.73 -4.96
CA TRP A 164 -9.47 9.90 -3.76
C TRP A 164 -8.96 8.49 -4.11
N PRO A 165 -7.79 8.37 -4.75
CA PRO A 165 -7.25 7.06 -5.10
C PRO A 165 -6.85 6.31 -3.83
N VAL A 166 -6.90 4.99 -3.88
CA VAL A 166 -6.46 4.14 -2.76
C VAL A 166 -5.01 3.75 -2.96
N ARG A 167 -4.11 4.62 -2.51
CA ARG A 167 -2.65 4.45 -2.61
C ARG A 167 -1.99 4.02 -1.31
N SER A 168 -2.80 3.64 -0.33
CA SER A 168 -2.34 3.13 0.97
C SER A 168 -2.16 1.61 1.00
N GLY A 169 -2.52 0.93 -0.07
CA GLY A 169 -2.78 -0.50 -0.01
C GLY A 169 -3.97 -0.83 0.89
N VAL A 170 -4.16 -2.10 1.17
CA VAL A 170 -5.17 -2.56 2.13
C VAL A 170 -4.47 -3.32 3.24
N MET A 171 -4.62 -2.87 4.47
CA MET A 171 -4.14 -3.58 5.65
C MET A 171 -5.30 -4.39 6.22
N VAL A 172 -5.10 -5.69 6.38
CA VAL A 172 -6.11 -6.57 6.99
C VAL A 172 -5.63 -7.01 8.35
N LYS A 173 -6.49 -6.79 9.35
CA LYS A 173 -6.24 -7.23 10.72
C LYS A 173 -7.53 -7.80 11.32
N ASP A 174 -7.45 -8.99 11.85
CA ASP A 174 -8.58 -9.73 12.42
C ASP A 174 -9.75 -9.83 11.41
N LYS A 175 -10.85 -9.18 11.68
CA LYS A 175 -12.05 -9.14 10.84
C LYS A 175 -12.19 -7.85 10.01
N VAL A 176 -11.17 -6.99 10.03
CA VAL A 176 -11.26 -5.63 9.48
C VAL A 176 -10.24 -5.40 8.37
N ALA A 177 -10.70 -4.82 7.27
CA ALA A 177 -9.88 -4.29 6.20
C ALA A 177 -9.79 -2.77 6.31
N TYR A 178 -8.58 -2.24 6.49
CA TYR A 178 -8.29 -0.81 6.60
C TYR A 178 -7.65 -0.28 5.33
N PHE A 179 -8.07 0.90 4.91
CA PHE A 179 -7.44 1.63 3.81
C PHE A 179 -7.64 3.14 3.95
N ALA A 180 -6.82 3.90 3.22
CA ALA A 180 -6.98 5.33 3.07
C ALA A 180 -7.25 5.69 1.61
N ALA A 181 -8.14 6.66 1.38
CA ALA A 181 -8.43 7.20 0.07
C ALA A 181 -8.18 8.72 0.08
N SER A 182 -7.13 9.18 -0.61
CA SER A 182 -6.67 10.57 -0.55
C SER A 182 -5.66 10.86 -1.65
N LEU A 183 -5.63 12.10 -2.14
CA LEU A 183 -4.61 12.58 -3.06
C LEU A 183 -4.27 14.05 -2.83
N LEU A 184 -5.28 14.91 -2.75
CA LEU A 184 -5.13 16.36 -2.78
C LEU A 184 -5.45 16.93 -1.38
N PRO A 185 -4.57 17.77 -0.80
CA PRO A 185 -4.75 18.27 0.56
C PRO A 185 -5.95 19.20 0.73
N TRP A 186 -6.46 19.78 -0.34
CA TRP A 186 -7.68 20.62 -0.35
C TRP A 186 -8.97 19.84 -0.60
N GLU A 187 -8.88 18.57 -0.88
CA GLU A 187 -10.01 17.63 -0.95
C GLU A 187 -10.14 16.89 0.37
N GLU A 188 -11.26 16.24 0.57
CA GLU A 188 -11.46 15.35 1.71
C GLU A 188 -10.54 14.13 1.61
N SER A 189 -10.13 13.63 2.74
CA SER A 189 -9.35 12.39 2.88
C SER A 189 -10.11 11.43 3.78
N TYR A 190 -10.06 10.16 3.47
CA TYR A 190 -10.83 9.13 4.16
C TYR A 190 -9.91 8.07 4.76
N ILE A 191 -10.13 7.75 6.04
CA ILE A 191 -9.66 6.51 6.67
C ILE A 191 -10.87 5.61 6.86
N CYS A 192 -10.80 4.42 6.33
CA CYS A 192 -11.91 3.47 6.31
C CYS A 192 -11.53 2.17 6.99
N ALA A 193 -12.49 1.61 7.71
CA ALA A 193 -12.48 0.24 8.20
C ALA A 193 -13.74 -0.47 7.70
N LEU A 194 -13.56 -1.59 7.02
CA LEU A 194 -14.64 -2.42 6.51
C LEU A 194 -14.60 -3.80 7.15
N ASP A 195 -15.77 -4.41 7.29
CA ASP A 195 -15.83 -5.87 7.46
C ASP A 195 -15.14 -6.53 6.26
N LYS A 196 -14.09 -7.30 6.52
CA LYS A 196 -13.27 -7.88 5.46
C LYS A 196 -14.03 -8.87 4.58
N GLU A 197 -15.05 -9.54 5.12
CA GLU A 197 -15.81 -10.55 4.39
C GLU A 197 -16.86 -9.92 3.47
N LYS A 198 -17.53 -8.87 3.97
CA LYS A 198 -18.70 -8.28 3.32
C LYS A 198 -18.43 -6.95 2.62
N GLY A 199 -17.30 -6.30 2.92
CA GLY A 199 -17.01 -4.95 2.39
C GLY A 199 -17.94 -3.87 2.92
N VAL A 200 -18.64 -4.12 4.04
CA VAL A 200 -19.54 -3.16 4.68
C VAL A 200 -18.73 -2.27 5.62
N PRO A 201 -18.92 -0.94 5.60
CA PRO A 201 -18.18 -0.05 6.47
C PRO A 201 -18.52 -0.26 7.94
N ILE A 202 -17.47 -0.39 8.76
CA ILE A 202 -17.53 -0.30 10.22
C ILE A 202 -17.47 1.17 10.60
N TYR A 203 -16.52 1.90 9.99
CA TYR A 203 -16.46 3.35 10.02
C TYR A 203 -15.82 3.93 8.74
N VAL A 204 -16.16 5.19 8.47
CA VAL A 204 -15.52 6.04 7.46
C VAL A 204 -15.19 7.36 8.14
N SER A 205 -13.93 7.58 8.47
CA SER A 205 -13.45 8.83 9.06
C SER A 205 -13.07 9.81 7.95
N LYS A 206 -13.73 10.95 7.92
CA LYS A 206 -13.53 12.03 6.96
C LYS A 206 -12.63 13.10 7.57
N ASN A 207 -11.59 13.49 6.85
CA ASN A 207 -10.59 14.45 7.29
C ASN A 207 -10.30 15.45 6.17
N THR A 208 -9.64 16.56 6.50
CA THR A 208 -9.23 17.62 5.56
C THR A 208 -7.80 18.05 5.83
N GLY A 209 -7.15 18.65 4.84
CA GLY A 209 -5.80 19.21 5.00
C GLY A 209 -4.69 18.17 5.06
N MET A 210 -4.93 16.93 4.61
CA MET A 210 -3.95 15.85 4.64
C MET A 210 -3.90 15.06 3.34
N THR A 211 -2.78 14.39 3.10
CA THR A 211 -2.61 13.45 1.98
C THR A 211 -2.16 12.10 2.52
N LEU A 212 -2.98 11.09 2.43
CA LEU A 212 -2.72 9.76 2.97
C LEU A 212 -2.22 8.85 1.84
N GLN A 213 -0.91 8.76 1.69
CA GLN A 213 -0.26 7.97 0.65
C GLN A 213 0.92 7.20 1.24
N GLY A 214 1.00 5.93 0.91
CA GLY A 214 1.99 5.00 1.44
C GLY A 214 1.34 3.87 2.24
N ALA A 215 2.06 2.76 2.38
CA ALA A 215 1.52 1.56 3.00
C ALA A 215 1.09 1.83 4.44
N LEU A 216 -0.19 1.59 4.74
CA LEU A 216 -0.69 1.64 6.11
C LEU A 216 0.04 0.63 7.00
N LEU A 217 0.26 1.01 8.26
CA LEU A 217 0.77 0.12 9.30
C LEU A 217 -0.26 0.01 10.41
N GLY A 218 -0.16 -1.03 11.22
CA GLY A 218 -1.08 -1.23 12.32
C GLY A 218 -0.46 -1.92 13.52
N SER A 219 -0.78 -1.40 14.70
CA SER A 219 -0.59 -2.09 15.97
C SER A 219 -1.92 -2.68 16.48
N SER A 220 -1.95 -3.06 17.77
CA SER A 220 -3.18 -3.57 18.37
C SER A 220 -4.32 -2.54 18.39
N THR A 221 -4.01 -1.26 18.57
CA THR A 221 -4.99 -0.19 18.80
C THR A 221 -4.89 0.97 17.81
N THR A 222 -3.88 1.00 16.95
CA THR A 222 -3.57 2.17 16.14
C THR A 222 -3.33 1.81 14.67
N VAL A 223 -3.93 2.59 13.77
CA VAL A 223 -3.60 2.61 12.34
C VAL A 223 -2.70 3.80 12.08
N TYR A 224 -1.56 3.55 11.45
CA TYR A 224 -0.58 4.57 11.10
C TYR A 224 -0.67 4.82 9.60
N ALA A 225 -0.87 6.05 9.21
CA ALA A 225 -1.03 6.45 7.82
C ALA A 225 0.10 7.39 7.39
N PRO A 226 1.04 6.93 6.56
CA PRO A 226 2.08 7.77 5.98
C PRO A 226 1.48 8.91 5.13
N GLN A 227 2.17 10.06 5.12
CA GLN A 227 1.79 11.24 4.36
C GLN A 227 2.86 11.69 3.36
N GLY A 228 3.72 10.80 2.93
CA GLY A 228 4.87 11.17 2.11
C GLY A 228 5.92 11.93 2.91
N ARG A 229 6.14 13.20 2.62
CA ARG A 229 7.14 14.01 3.37
C ARG A 229 6.68 14.50 4.73
N SER A 230 5.39 14.51 4.97
CA SER A 230 4.82 14.96 6.25
C SER A 230 4.86 13.84 7.29
N VAL A 231 4.67 14.22 8.54
CA VAL A 231 4.60 13.29 9.66
C VAL A 231 3.46 12.30 9.45
N PRO A 232 3.66 10.99 9.67
CA PRO A 232 2.58 10.03 9.65
C PRO A 232 1.46 10.41 10.62
N LEU A 233 0.23 10.17 10.22
CA LEU A 233 -0.95 10.36 11.06
C LEU A 233 -1.34 9.07 11.75
N LEU A 234 -1.80 9.19 12.96
CA LEU A 234 -2.24 8.09 13.81
C LEU A 234 -3.75 8.15 13.99
N PHE A 235 -4.40 7.00 13.85
CA PHE A 235 -5.83 6.86 14.03
C PHE A 235 -6.13 5.70 14.98
N ASP A 236 -7.10 5.87 15.83
CA ASP A 236 -7.63 4.78 16.65
C ASP A 236 -8.25 3.71 15.75
N ALA A 237 -7.80 2.48 15.88
CA ALA A 237 -8.20 1.38 14.99
C ALA A 237 -9.68 1.02 15.10
N SER A 238 -10.31 1.28 16.24
CA SER A 238 -11.71 0.92 16.49
C SER A 238 -12.70 1.96 15.99
N SER A 239 -12.30 3.24 15.95
CA SER A 239 -13.20 4.37 15.68
C SER A 239 -12.79 5.25 14.50
N GLY A 240 -11.54 5.15 14.03
CA GLY A 240 -10.98 6.03 13.00
C GLY A 240 -10.77 7.48 13.47
N LYS A 241 -10.84 7.75 14.77
CA LYS A 241 -10.53 9.06 15.32
C LYS A 241 -9.02 9.31 15.27
N GLN A 242 -8.63 10.49 14.83
CA GLN A 242 -7.23 10.88 14.80
C GLN A 242 -6.68 10.98 16.23
N LYS A 243 -5.54 10.36 16.47
CA LYS A 243 -4.77 10.44 17.72
C LYS A 243 -3.71 11.53 17.61
N LYS A 244 -3.09 11.88 18.74
CA LYS A 244 -1.89 12.72 18.75
C LYS A 244 -0.80 12.02 17.92
N GLY A 245 -0.14 12.76 17.03
CA GLY A 245 0.87 12.19 16.15
C GLY A 245 2.25 12.11 16.79
N VAL A 246 3.16 11.43 16.11
CA VAL A 246 4.61 11.47 16.37
C VAL A 246 5.23 12.71 15.75
N SER A 247 6.41 13.11 16.18
CA SER A 247 7.14 14.24 15.61
C SER A 247 8.47 13.79 15.00
N GLY A 248 9.00 14.63 14.12
CA GLY A 248 10.37 14.50 13.62
C GLY A 248 10.58 13.55 12.46
N MET A 249 9.63 12.73 12.08
CA MET A 249 9.75 11.74 11.02
C MET A 249 8.72 11.94 9.90
N GLY A 250 8.97 11.33 8.74
CA GLY A 250 8.10 11.40 7.58
C GLY A 250 8.32 10.21 6.64
N GLY A 251 8.00 10.38 5.39
CA GLY A 251 8.18 9.38 4.35
C GLY A 251 6.89 8.70 3.92
N THR A 252 6.94 8.15 2.71
CA THR A 252 5.84 7.37 2.13
C THR A 252 5.76 5.97 2.75
N PHE A 253 6.90 5.47 3.20
CA PHE A 253 7.02 4.13 3.74
C PHE A 253 7.70 4.20 5.11
N CYS A 254 7.02 3.66 6.09
CA CYS A 254 7.51 3.51 7.46
C CYS A 254 7.49 2.03 7.85
N LEU A 255 8.12 1.71 8.96
CA LEU A 255 7.96 0.43 9.64
C LEU A 255 7.64 0.65 11.12
N LEU A 256 7.03 -0.33 11.75
CA LEU A 256 6.73 -0.35 13.16
C LEU A 256 7.57 -1.46 13.82
N THR A 257 8.33 -1.11 14.86
CA THR A 257 9.11 -2.11 15.61
C THR A 257 8.20 -2.99 16.49
N GLU A 258 8.76 -3.98 17.13
CA GLU A 258 8.02 -4.82 18.09
C GLU A 258 7.53 -4.03 19.29
N ASP A 259 8.31 -3.05 19.73
CA ASP A 259 7.95 -2.12 20.82
C ASP A 259 7.03 -0.97 20.35
N GLU A 260 6.42 -1.12 19.19
CA GLU A 260 5.52 -0.12 18.57
C GLU A 260 6.19 1.24 18.29
N LEU A 261 7.51 1.30 18.20
CA LEU A 261 8.19 2.52 17.74
C LEU A 261 8.08 2.64 16.22
N LEU A 262 7.74 3.84 15.76
CA LEU A 262 7.60 4.13 14.34
C LEU A 262 8.95 4.58 13.75
N VAL A 263 9.40 3.91 12.71
CA VAL A 263 10.67 4.19 12.03
C VAL A 263 10.41 4.68 10.62
N GLY A 264 11.03 5.78 10.24
CA GLY A 264 10.85 6.38 8.92
C GLY A 264 11.93 7.40 8.56
N MET A 265 11.71 8.11 7.48
CA MET A 265 12.59 9.19 7.01
C MET A 265 12.41 10.46 7.85
N PRO A 266 13.40 11.36 7.88
CA PRO A 266 13.24 12.66 8.51
C PRO A 266 12.11 13.47 7.87
N HIS A 267 11.32 14.14 8.72
CA HIS A 267 10.25 15.03 8.28
C HIS A 267 10.82 16.28 7.58
N ASN A 268 10.28 16.61 6.40
CA ASN A 268 10.62 17.82 5.63
C ASN A 268 12.12 18.07 5.39
N GLN A 269 12.97 17.09 5.61
CA GLN A 269 14.39 17.29 5.36
C GLN A 269 14.74 17.03 3.89
N LYS A 270 15.69 17.79 3.41
CA LYS A 270 16.46 17.42 2.22
C LYS A 270 17.04 16.05 2.50
N SER A 271 16.67 15.06 1.72
CA SER A 271 17.14 13.72 1.98
C SER A 271 18.63 13.65 1.73
N SER A 272 19.40 13.54 2.79
CA SER A 272 20.77 13.02 2.71
C SER A 272 20.79 11.51 2.45
N GLY A 273 19.65 10.88 2.30
CA GLY A 273 19.48 9.46 1.98
C GLY A 273 19.81 8.48 3.12
N ASN A 274 20.49 8.93 4.16
CA ASN A 274 21.14 8.04 5.12
C ASN A 274 20.67 8.22 6.58
N VAL A 275 19.63 9.02 6.82
CA VAL A 275 19.14 9.26 8.17
C VAL A 275 17.80 8.57 8.37
N ILE A 276 17.73 7.71 9.37
CA ILE A 276 16.50 7.07 9.83
C ILE A 276 16.12 7.74 11.15
N GLN A 277 14.86 8.08 11.31
CA GLN A 277 14.33 8.61 12.56
C GLN A 277 13.35 7.63 13.20
N ILE A 278 13.35 7.61 14.51
CA ILE A 278 12.47 6.80 15.34
C ILE A 278 11.57 7.73 16.12
N GLY A 279 10.27 7.49 16.05
CA GLY A 279 9.26 8.24 16.81
C GLY A 279 8.50 7.31 17.74
N ASP A 280 8.31 7.75 18.99
CA ASP A 280 7.49 7.06 19.95
C ASP A 280 6.04 7.57 19.84
N PRO A 281 5.08 6.72 19.45
CA PRO A 281 3.66 7.10 19.38
C PRO A 281 3.00 7.32 20.74
N ALA A 282 3.62 6.84 21.82
CA ALA A 282 3.11 6.97 23.19
C ALA A 282 3.66 8.20 23.93
N GLY A 283 4.75 8.81 23.39
CA GLY A 283 5.45 9.93 24.02
C GLY A 283 5.01 11.33 23.60
#